data_8307084da0175f7a79fe2476ba3de03c
#
_entry.id   8307084da0175f7a79fe2476ba3de03c
#
_cell.length_a   1.000
_cell.length_b   1.000
_cell.length_c   1.000
_cell.angle_alpha   90.00
_cell.angle_beta   90.00
_cell.angle_gamma   90.00
#
_symmetry.space_group_name_H-M   'P 1'
#
loop_
_entity.id
_entity.type
_entity.pdbx_description
1 polymer ?
#
loop_
_entity_poly.entity_id
_entity_poly.type
_entity_poly.pdbx_seq_one_letter_code
_entity_poly.pdbx_strand_id
1 'polypeptide(L)'
;MSEYKGIKGFQVQTRTEDPAPYAQALADNPYAGAWSSGANLNTGRGDSWAGAGTQTSALGFGGFVPPGAGFKALTEQWDGSSWTEVGDLNTARGSGIGGAGASSTVALAFGGYQNSGPYIAVTESWNGSAWTEVNDLNTARGYIASSQAAPYTACVAFVGYTGTAN
;
A
#
# COMPACT_ATOMS: atom_id res chain seq x y z
N MET A 1 -11.10 41.53 -31.90
CA MET A 1 -12.24 40.74 -31.35
C MET A 1 -13.14 40.41 -32.52
N SER A 2 -13.17 39.15 -32.95
CA SER A 2 -14.09 38.68 -34.00
C SER A 2 -15.33 38.12 -33.33
N GLU A 3 -16.45 38.81 -33.51
CA GLU A 3 -17.77 38.30 -33.11
C GLU A 3 -18.16 37.13 -34.01
N TYR A 4 -18.36 35.97 -33.42
CA TYR A 4 -19.05 34.87 -34.09
C TYR A 4 -20.58 35.11 -34.03
N LYS A 5 -21.13 35.79 -35.04
CA LYS A 5 -22.58 35.88 -35.24
C LYS A 5 -23.03 34.66 -36.06
N GLY A 6 -23.77 33.74 -35.46
CA GLY A 6 -24.55 32.83 -36.26
C GLY A 6 -24.87 31.42 -35.74
N ILE A 7 -24.63 31.07 -34.48
CA ILE A 7 -25.10 29.78 -33.95
C ILE A 7 -26.26 30.06 -32.99
N LYS A 8 -27.49 29.93 -33.49
CA LYS A 8 -28.70 29.97 -32.64
C LYS A 8 -28.73 28.68 -31.80
N GLY A 9 -28.62 28.84 -30.47
CA GLY A 9 -28.78 27.75 -29.52
C GLY A 9 -27.57 27.34 -28.69
N PHE A 10 -26.40 27.93 -28.94
CA PHE A 10 -25.24 27.74 -28.07
C PHE A 10 -24.97 29.02 -27.28
N GLN A 11 -25.14 28.98 -25.96
CA GLN A 11 -24.48 29.95 -25.10
C GLN A 11 -22.99 29.61 -25.03
N VAL A 12 -22.16 30.40 -25.69
CA VAL A 12 -20.73 30.40 -25.41
C VAL A 12 -20.59 31.02 -24.03
N GLN A 13 -20.39 30.20 -23.01
CA GLN A 13 -19.88 30.72 -21.74
C GLN A 13 -18.46 31.22 -22.03
N THR A 14 -18.32 32.50 -22.24
CA THR A 14 -17.01 33.13 -22.12
C THR A 14 -16.59 32.96 -20.65
N ARG A 15 -15.67 32.11 -20.38
CA ARG A 15 -15.01 32.03 -19.08
C ARG A 15 -14.32 33.39 -18.92
N THR A 16 -14.85 34.23 -18.04
CA THR A 16 -14.30 35.54 -17.72
C THR A 16 -13.03 35.45 -16.84
N GLU A 17 -12.66 34.24 -16.48
CA GLU A 17 -11.48 34.01 -15.70
C GLU A 17 -10.47 33.18 -16.53
N ASP A 18 -9.29 33.71 -16.69
CA ASP A 18 -8.17 32.91 -17.17
C ASP A 18 -8.06 31.63 -16.34
N PRO A 19 -7.70 30.49 -16.93
CA PRO A 19 -7.43 29.29 -16.15
C PRO A 19 -6.45 29.67 -15.06
N ALA A 20 -6.75 29.23 -13.83
CA ALA A 20 -5.90 29.52 -12.68
C ALA A 20 -4.42 29.29 -13.07
N PRO A 21 -3.52 30.19 -12.68
CA PRO A 21 -2.11 30.02 -12.97
C PRO A 21 -1.66 28.60 -12.59
N TYR A 22 -0.76 28.02 -13.36
CA TYR A 22 -0.28 26.63 -13.14
C TYR A 22 0.07 26.36 -11.68
N ALA A 23 0.69 27.35 -11.00
CA ALA A 23 1.01 27.26 -9.58
C ALA A 23 -0.24 27.13 -8.69
N GLN A 24 -1.34 27.81 -9.01
CA GLN A 24 -2.60 27.71 -8.27
C GLN A 24 -3.29 26.36 -8.53
N ALA A 25 -3.28 25.91 -9.78
CA ALA A 25 -3.83 24.59 -10.13
C ALA A 25 -3.06 23.45 -9.43
N LEU A 26 -1.77 23.60 -9.24
CA LEU A 26 -0.95 22.66 -8.44
C LEU A 26 -1.29 22.75 -6.95
N ALA A 27 -1.47 23.95 -6.41
CA ALA A 27 -1.82 24.14 -5.01
C ALA A 27 -3.21 23.56 -4.67
N ASP A 28 -4.14 23.65 -5.62
CA ASP A 28 -5.51 23.13 -5.47
C ASP A 28 -5.61 21.63 -5.78
N ASN A 29 -4.54 21.01 -6.27
CA ASN A 29 -4.51 19.59 -6.56
C ASN A 29 -4.09 18.80 -5.31
N PRO A 30 -4.99 17.99 -4.70
CA PRO A 30 -4.67 17.21 -3.51
C PRO A 30 -3.55 16.18 -3.76
N TYR A 31 -3.19 15.92 -5.02
CA TYR A 31 -2.11 14.99 -5.42
C TYR A 31 -0.83 15.71 -5.86
N ALA A 32 -0.77 17.06 -5.80
CA ALA A 32 0.41 17.85 -6.15
C ALA A 32 1.42 17.97 -5.00
N GLY A 33 1.33 17.10 -4.00
CA GLY A 33 2.29 17.07 -2.89
C GLY A 33 3.71 16.80 -3.34
N ALA A 34 4.67 17.53 -2.80
CA ALA A 34 6.08 17.23 -3.00
C ALA A 34 6.47 15.97 -2.22
N TRP A 35 7.27 15.11 -2.85
CA TRP A 35 7.87 13.98 -2.14
C TRP A 35 8.92 14.51 -1.16
N SER A 36 8.87 14.05 0.08
CA SER A 36 9.90 14.29 1.08
C SER A 36 10.35 12.96 1.69
N SER A 37 11.60 12.91 2.11
CA SER A 37 12.12 11.75 2.84
C SER A 37 11.55 11.74 4.25
N GLY A 38 11.03 10.60 4.69
CA GLY A 38 10.71 10.32 6.09
C GLY A 38 11.88 9.66 6.82
N ALA A 39 11.67 9.26 8.07
CA ALA A 39 12.63 8.45 8.82
C ALA A 39 12.78 7.05 8.19
N ASN A 40 13.96 6.48 8.32
CA ASN A 40 14.23 5.12 7.89
C ASN A 40 13.59 4.08 8.81
N LEU A 41 13.28 2.90 8.27
CA LEU A 41 12.97 1.71 9.06
C LEU A 41 14.11 1.41 10.04
N ASN A 42 13.80 0.92 11.24
CA ASN A 42 14.81 0.49 12.22
C ASN A 42 15.63 -0.69 11.68
N THR A 43 14.98 -1.61 10.98
CA THR A 43 15.65 -2.69 10.26
C THR A 43 15.48 -2.51 8.77
N GLY A 44 16.59 -2.20 8.07
CA GLY A 44 16.59 -2.05 6.63
C GLY A 44 16.19 -3.34 5.93
N ARG A 45 15.17 -3.27 5.09
CA ARG A 45 14.61 -4.40 4.35
C ARG A 45 14.53 -4.06 2.87
N GLY A 46 15.00 -4.98 2.05
CA GLY A 46 14.80 -4.97 0.61
C GLY A 46 13.72 -5.97 0.21
N ASP A 47 13.48 -6.07 -1.07
CA ASP A 47 12.60 -7.02 -1.75
C ASP A 47 11.34 -7.45 -1.01
N SER A 48 10.20 -6.92 -1.51
CA SER A 48 8.93 -7.61 -1.32
C SER A 48 8.38 -7.63 0.12
N TRP A 49 8.58 -6.56 0.87
CA TRP A 49 7.80 -6.28 2.07
C TRP A 49 6.44 -5.70 1.69
N ALA A 50 5.48 -5.77 2.59
CA ALA A 50 4.16 -5.19 2.40
C ALA A 50 3.90 -4.08 3.42
N GLY A 51 2.91 -3.27 3.12
CA GLY A 51 2.47 -2.21 4.01
C GLY A 51 0.96 -2.02 3.97
N ALA A 52 0.47 -1.36 4.98
CA ALA A 52 -0.93 -0.96 5.12
C ALA A 52 -0.99 0.37 5.86
N GLY A 53 -2.04 1.15 5.65
CA GLY A 53 -2.27 2.40 6.37
C GLY A 53 -2.16 3.66 5.51
N THR A 54 -1.91 4.77 6.19
CA THR A 54 -1.85 6.12 5.63
C THR A 54 -0.47 6.74 5.83
N GLN A 55 -0.28 7.95 5.30
CA GLN A 55 0.95 8.73 5.46
C GLN A 55 1.32 9.00 6.94
N THR A 56 0.35 9.09 7.82
CA THR A 56 0.55 9.42 9.24
C THR A 56 0.35 8.23 10.17
N SER A 57 -0.07 7.08 9.66
CA SER A 57 -0.35 5.88 10.47
C SER A 57 -0.26 4.64 9.58
N ALA A 58 0.90 4.01 9.54
CA ALA A 58 1.16 2.86 8.65
C ALA A 58 1.87 1.71 9.38
N LEU A 59 1.78 0.54 8.77
CA LEU A 59 2.57 -0.65 9.11
C LEU A 59 3.43 -1.05 7.93
N GLY A 60 4.65 -1.50 8.21
CA GLY A 60 5.48 -2.22 7.26
C GLY A 60 5.82 -3.59 7.84
N PHE A 61 5.63 -4.67 7.09
CA PHE A 61 5.81 -6.02 7.60
C PHE A 61 6.38 -6.99 6.58
N GLY A 62 7.07 -8.02 7.08
CA GLY A 62 7.75 -9.02 6.27
C GLY A 62 8.98 -8.49 5.52
N GLY A 63 9.35 -9.17 4.45
CA GLY A 63 10.43 -8.77 3.55
C GLY A 63 11.77 -9.43 3.84
N PHE A 64 12.76 -9.14 3.01
CA PHE A 64 14.09 -9.72 3.06
C PHE A 64 15.08 -8.78 3.75
N VAL A 65 15.88 -9.32 4.67
CA VAL A 65 16.96 -8.57 5.34
C VAL A 65 18.30 -9.04 4.78
N PRO A 66 19.04 -8.19 4.05
CA PRO A 66 20.39 -8.54 3.58
C PRO A 66 21.42 -8.45 4.74
N PRO A 67 22.60 -9.12 4.59
CA PRO A 67 22.96 -10.11 3.61
C PRO A 67 22.55 -11.52 4.04
N GLY A 68 21.81 -12.24 3.18
CA GLY A 68 21.58 -13.68 3.32
C GLY A 68 20.71 -14.17 4.46
N ALA A 69 20.07 -13.28 5.21
CA ALA A 69 19.27 -13.63 6.38
C ALA A 69 17.84 -14.14 6.05
N GLY A 70 17.47 -14.18 4.77
CA GLY A 70 16.18 -14.65 4.31
C GLY A 70 15.01 -13.70 4.64
N PHE A 71 13.80 -14.15 4.36
CA PHE A 71 12.59 -13.42 4.69
C PHE A 71 12.36 -13.39 6.20
N LYS A 72 11.84 -12.29 6.68
CA LYS A 72 11.59 -12.03 8.10
C LYS A 72 10.10 -11.87 8.38
N ALA A 73 9.76 -11.97 9.64
CA ALA A 73 8.43 -11.69 10.15
C ALA A 73 8.28 -10.25 10.65
N LEU A 74 9.36 -9.49 10.69
CA LEU A 74 9.45 -8.17 11.32
C LEU A 74 8.31 -7.25 10.92
N THR A 75 7.74 -6.58 11.90
CA THR A 75 6.73 -5.56 11.72
C THR A 75 7.16 -4.27 12.38
N GLU A 76 7.06 -3.16 11.65
CA GLU A 76 7.30 -1.82 12.18
C GLU A 76 6.09 -0.94 11.94
N GLN A 77 5.79 -0.11 12.92
CA GLN A 77 4.68 0.83 12.93
C GLN A 77 5.20 2.25 12.74
N TRP A 78 4.57 3.00 11.85
CA TRP A 78 4.79 4.41 11.58
C TRP A 78 3.75 5.28 12.27
N ASP A 79 4.18 6.29 12.99
CA ASP A 79 3.32 7.24 13.73
C ASP A 79 3.19 8.62 13.04
N GLY A 80 3.75 8.79 11.85
CA GLY A 80 3.83 10.05 11.13
C GLY A 80 5.20 10.72 11.24
N SER A 81 6.08 10.25 12.13
CA SER A 81 7.41 10.83 12.37
C SER A 81 8.53 9.79 12.50
N SER A 82 8.24 8.63 13.07
CA SER A 82 9.21 7.57 13.38
C SER A 82 8.64 6.18 13.18
N TRP A 83 9.52 5.20 12.93
CA TRP A 83 9.20 3.79 12.91
C TRP A 83 9.53 3.17 14.27
N THR A 84 8.65 2.31 14.76
CA THR A 84 8.81 1.55 15.99
C THR A 84 8.56 0.07 15.70
N GLU A 85 9.46 -0.81 16.14
CA GLU A 85 9.27 -2.25 16.06
C GLU A 85 8.12 -2.69 16.99
N VAL A 86 7.23 -3.52 16.46
CA VAL A 86 6.04 -4.03 17.15
C VAL A 86 5.96 -5.54 17.01
N GLY A 87 4.86 -6.18 17.40
CA GLY A 87 4.70 -7.63 17.28
C GLY A 87 4.83 -8.14 15.86
N ASP A 88 5.65 -9.16 15.68
CA ASP A 88 5.97 -9.75 14.36
C ASP A 88 4.83 -10.64 13.83
N LEU A 89 4.82 -10.84 12.50
CA LEU A 89 4.02 -11.89 11.85
C LEU A 89 4.34 -13.25 12.46
N ASN A 90 3.35 -14.13 12.55
CA ASN A 90 3.56 -15.50 12.96
C ASN A 90 4.39 -16.31 11.93
N THR A 91 4.29 -15.91 10.66
CA THR A 91 4.98 -16.60 9.56
C THR A 91 5.90 -15.63 8.81
N ALA A 92 7.22 -15.86 8.89
CA ALA A 92 8.23 -15.11 8.16
C ALA A 92 8.05 -15.30 6.64
N ARG A 93 7.92 -14.22 5.88
CA ARG A 93 7.64 -14.24 4.44
C ARG A 93 7.99 -12.94 3.73
N GLY A 94 8.13 -13.05 2.42
CA GLY A 94 8.43 -11.95 1.52
C GLY A 94 7.92 -12.24 0.12
N SER A 95 8.59 -11.73 -0.91
CA SER A 95 8.27 -11.93 -2.32
C SER A 95 6.81 -11.67 -2.66
N GLY A 96 6.38 -10.44 -2.41
CA GLY A 96 5.06 -9.96 -2.81
C GLY A 96 3.95 -10.40 -1.86
N ILE A 97 4.16 -10.26 -0.56
CA ILE A 97 3.08 -10.27 0.42
C ILE A 97 2.04 -9.23 0.02
N GLY A 98 0.76 -9.57 0.09
CA GLY A 98 -0.31 -8.60 0.03
C GLY A 98 -0.53 -7.94 1.39
N GLY A 99 -0.82 -6.65 1.39
CA GLY A 99 -1.14 -5.90 2.60
C GLY A 99 -2.37 -5.02 2.41
N ALA A 100 -3.24 -4.97 3.39
CA ALA A 100 -4.39 -4.07 3.40
C ALA A 100 -4.70 -3.61 4.83
N GLY A 101 -5.14 -2.37 4.99
CA GLY A 101 -5.52 -1.79 6.27
C GLY A 101 -5.59 -0.28 6.20
N ALA A 102 -6.50 0.32 6.93
CA ALA A 102 -6.73 1.76 6.90
C ALA A 102 -5.78 2.54 7.84
N SER A 103 -5.06 1.86 8.73
CA SER A 103 -4.18 2.49 9.72
C SER A 103 -3.15 1.49 10.26
N SER A 104 -2.22 1.97 11.07
CA SER A 104 -1.26 1.14 11.78
C SER A 104 -1.84 0.26 12.89
N THR A 105 -3.11 0.39 13.19
CA THR A 105 -3.76 -0.37 14.28
C THR A 105 -4.60 -1.54 13.79
N VAL A 106 -4.88 -1.61 12.49
CA VAL A 106 -5.71 -2.68 11.90
C VAL A 106 -5.21 -2.98 10.49
N ALA A 107 -4.74 -4.19 10.24
CA ALA A 107 -4.23 -4.59 8.95
C ALA A 107 -4.43 -6.08 8.67
N LEU A 108 -4.32 -6.46 7.41
CA LEU A 108 -4.18 -7.85 6.94
C LEU A 108 -2.85 -8.00 6.20
N ALA A 109 -2.22 -9.14 6.40
CA ALA A 109 -1.08 -9.63 5.63
C ALA A 109 -1.48 -10.97 5.01
N PHE A 110 -1.36 -11.14 3.70
CA PHE A 110 -1.80 -12.35 3.04
C PHE A 110 -0.87 -12.80 1.92
N GLY A 111 -0.73 -14.10 1.76
CA GLY A 111 0.12 -14.73 0.76
C GLY A 111 1.60 -14.46 0.95
N GLY A 112 2.35 -14.47 -0.16
CA GLY A 112 3.79 -14.31 -0.18
C GLY A 112 4.55 -15.64 -0.30
N TYR A 113 5.87 -15.57 -0.10
CA TYR A 113 6.78 -16.71 -0.24
C TYR A 113 7.62 -16.89 1.03
N GLN A 114 7.80 -18.12 1.45
CA GLN A 114 8.69 -18.50 2.56
C GLN A 114 10.11 -18.81 2.06
N ASN A 115 11.10 -18.79 2.97
CA ASN A 115 12.52 -18.90 2.64
C ASN A 115 12.94 -20.13 1.82
N SER A 116 12.19 -21.20 1.84
CA SER A 116 12.54 -22.46 1.16
C SER A 116 11.33 -23.28 0.76
N GLY A 117 10.17 -22.66 0.64
CA GLY A 117 8.92 -23.33 0.34
C GLY A 117 8.22 -22.78 -0.89
N PRO A 118 7.02 -23.26 -1.19
CA PRO A 118 6.16 -22.69 -2.20
C PRO A 118 5.59 -21.33 -1.75
N TYR A 119 4.86 -20.65 -2.64
CA TYR A 119 3.96 -19.58 -2.26
C TYR A 119 2.95 -20.10 -1.25
N ILE A 120 2.52 -19.24 -0.36
CA ILE A 120 1.58 -19.60 0.72
C ILE A 120 0.26 -18.85 0.58
N ALA A 121 -0.78 -19.38 1.19
CA ALA A 121 -2.10 -18.76 1.25
C ALA A 121 -2.34 -18.03 2.58
N VAL A 122 -1.46 -18.23 3.56
CA VAL A 122 -1.61 -17.77 4.94
C VAL A 122 -2.00 -16.30 5.01
N THR A 123 -3.05 -16.05 5.77
CA THR A 123 -3.54 -14.70 6.06
C THR A 123 -3.50 -14.44 7.55
N GLU A 124 -2.92 -13.31 7.92
CA GLU A 124 -2.84 -12.85 9.31
C GLU A 124 -3.50 -11.48 9.44
N SER A 125 -4.24 -11.28 10.53
CA SER A 125 -4.84 -10.01 10.91
C SER A 125 -4.09 -9.36 12.06
N TRP A 126 -3.86 -8.05 11.97
CA TRP A 126 -3.28 -7.21 13.00
C TRP A 126 -4.37 -6.46 13.76
N ASN A 127 -4.31 -6.46 15.08
CA ASN A 127 -5.28 -5.81 15.95
C ASN A 127 -4.74 -4.57 16.70
N GLY A 128 -3.57 -4.08 16.32
CA GLY A 128 -2.87 -2.99 16.99
C GLY A 128 -1.79 -3.45 17.98
N SER A 129 -1.73 -4.75 18.32
CA SER A 129 -0.72 -5.29 19.24
C SER A 129 -0.14 -6.63 18.81
N ALA A 130 -0.89 -7.48 18.10
CA ALA A 130 -0.46 -8.80 17.71
C ALA A 130 -1.09 -9.22 16.37
N TRP A 131 -0.37 -10.07 15.65
CA TRP A 131 -0.86 -10.78 14.47
C TRP A 131 -1.54 -12.09 14.88
N THR A 132 -2.66 -12.39 14.25
CA THR A 132 -3.42 -13.63 14.44
C THR A 132 -3.78 -14.21 13.09
N GLU A 133 -3.53 -15.50 12.89
CA GLU A 133 -3.91 -16.22 11.68
C GLU A 133 -5.44 -16.26 11.55
N VAL A 134 -5.93 -15.99 10.35
CA VAL A 134 -7.35 -15.99 9.99
C VAL A 134 -7.56 -16.84 8.73
N ASN A 135 -8.75 -16.79 8.13
CA ASN A 135 -9.03 -17.57 6.92
C ASN A 135 -8.08 -17.23 5.77
N ASP A 136 -7.44 -18.24 5.23
CA ASP A 136 -6.47 -18.16 4.16
C ASP A 136 -7.08 -17.73 2.81
N LEU A 137 -6.20 -17.29 1.90
CA LEU A 137 -6.55 -17.18 0.49
C LEU A 137 -6.95 -18.54 -0.09
N ASN A 138 -7.92 -18.56 -1.00
CA ASN A 138 -8.33 -19.79 -1.69
C ASN A 138 -7.20 -20.47 -2.48
N THR A 139 -6.19 -19.70 -2.88
CA THR A 139 -5.05 -20.19 -3.66
C THR A 139 -3.79 -19.47 -3.21
N ALA A 140 -2.76 -20.24 -2.84
CA ALA A 140 -1.44 -19.73 -2.48
C ALA A 140 -0.83 -18.92 -3.63
N ARG A 141 -0.34 -17.73 -3.33
CA ARG A 141 0.26 -16.80 -4.31
C ARG A 141 1.15 -15.77 -3.66
N GLY A 142 2.06 -15.21 -4.45
CA GLY A 142 2.83 -14.03 -4.12
C GLY A 142 2.67 -12.93 -5.18
N TYR A 143 3.37 -11.80 -5.03
CA TYR A 143 3.24 -10.64 -5.91
C TYR A 143 1.80 -10.15 -6.05
N ILE A 144 1.12 -10.05 -4.92
CA ILE A 144 -0.30 -9.74 -4.82
C ILE A 144 -0.48 -8.23 -4.79
N ALA A 145 -1.37 -7.72 -5.63
CA ALA A 145 -1.89 -6.37 -5.49
C ALA A 145 -3.14 -6.36 -4.59
N SER A 146 -3.36 -5.25 -3.91
CA SER A 146 -4.46 -5.12 -2.94
C SER A 146 -4.95 -3.68 -2.82
N SER A 147 -6.13 -3.53 -2.26
CA SER A 147 -6.70 -2.24 -1.87
C SER A 147 -6.08 -1.75 -0.56
N GLN A 148 -4.81 -1.34 -0.57
CA GLN A 148 -3.94 -1.14 0.60
C GLN A 148 -4.52 -0.28 1.72
N ALA A 149 -5.25 0.78 1.40
CA ALA A 149 -5.84 1.71 2.37
C ALA A 149 -7.31 1.40 2.71
N ALA A 150 -7.84 0.27 2.27
CA ALA A 150 -9.21 -0.13 2.61
C ALA A 150 -9.29 -0.66 4.04
N PRO A 151 -10.44 -0.53 4.72
CA PRO A 151 -10.68 -1.25 5.95
C PRO A 151 -10.46 -2.75 5.73
N TYR A 152 -9.84 -3.43 6.69
CA TYR A 152 -9.53 -4.87 6.57
C TYR A 152 -10.76 -5.75 6.30
N THR A 153 -11.96 -5.28 6.65
CA THR A 153 -13.25 -5.94 6.40
C THR A 153 -13.77 -5.76 4.96
N ALA A 154 -13.14 -4.89 4.17
CA ALA A 154 -13.56 -4.56 2.81
C ALA A 154 -12.39 -4.53 1.84
N CYS A 155 -11.28 -5.20 2.14
CA CYS A 155 -10.14 -5.27 1.26
C CYS A 155 -10.33 -6.30 0.15
N VAL A 156 -9.68 -6.03 -0.98
CA VAL A 156 -9.64 -6.92 -2.14
C VAL A 156 -8.19 -7.28 -2.43
N ALA A 157 -7.92 -8.58 -2.55
CA ALA A 157 -6.68 -9.10 -3.12
C ALA A 157 -6.92 -9.51 -4.57
N PHE A 158 -6.08 -9.09 -5.48
CA PHE A 158 -6.22 -9.40 -6.90
C PHE A 158 -4.85 -9.65 -7.53
N VAL A 159 -4.85 -10.36 -8.65
CA VAL A 159 -3.65 -10.85 -9.35
C VAL A 159 -2.76 -11.74 -8.44
N GLY A 160 -1.50 -11.83 -8.73
CA GLY A 160 -0.51 -12.61 -8.01
C GLY A 160 -0.11 -13.89 -8.75
N TYR A 161 1.14 -14.30 -8.51
CA TYR A 161 1.75 -15.47 -9.12
C TYR A 161 1.59 -16.70 -8.21
N THR A 162 1.14 -17.81 -8.77
CA THR A 162 0.85 -19.07 -8.04
C THR A 162 1.98 -20.09 -8.11
N GLY A 163 3.05 -19.78 -8.84
CA GLY A 163 4.15 -20.73 -9.09
C GLY A 163 4.00 -21.52 -10.39
N THR A 164 2.84 -21.47 -11.03
CA THR A 164 2.58 -22.06 -12.35
C THR A 164 2.17 -20.97 -13.32
N ALA A 165 2.67 -21.04 -14.56
CA ALA A 165 2.16 -20.17 -15.63
C ALA A 165 0.69 -20.52 -15.88
N ASN A 166 -0.16 -19.51 -15.93
CA ASN A 166 -1.55 -19.65 -16.38
C ASN A 166 -1.60 -19.63 -17.90
#